data_bc508941fac536110e3f4c015b93b396
#
_entry.id   bc508941fac536110e3f4c015b93b396
#
_cell.length_a   1.000
_cell.length_b   1.000
_cell.length_c   1.000
_cell.angle_alpha   90.00
_cell.angle_beta   90.00
_cell.angle_gamma   90.00
#
_symmetry.space_group_name_H-M   'P 1'
#
loop_
_entity.id
_entity.type
_entity.pdbx_description
1 polymer ?
#
loop_
_entity_poly.entity_id
_entity_poly.type
_entity_poly.pdbx_seq_one_letter_code
_entity_poly.pdbx_strand_id
1 'polypeptide(L)'
;MSWEAIGAMGSLLGALSVLLTLLYLAKQIKENSKLLTTSVYQTAVDGYNEMASMFLENPELARNLLMDRPAQLSEVDAYKLNLILRVYLNQGLKLFKLYEAGIFPKEDWLLRAAEVKQVINQTAFSREFVKNNLIFSQMCSHLDDLEVEPASKFE
;
A
#
# COMPACT_ATOMS: atom_id res chain seq x y z
N MET A 1 -36.44 31.79 -42.34
CA MET A 1 -36.07 31.15 -41.08
C MET A 1 -36.21 32.19 -39.98
N SER A 2 -37.00 31.93 -38.94
CA SER A 2 -37.16 32.87 -37.83
C SER A 2 -35.92 32.88 -36.96
N TRP A 3 -35.57 34.03 -36.39
CA TRP A 3 -34.45 34.17 -35.44
C TRP A 3 -34.58 33.25 -34.24
N GLU A 4 -35.80 32.92 -33.83
CA GLU A 4 -36.14 31.99 -32.79
C GLU A 4 -35.69 30.54 -33.14
N ALA A 5 -35.88 30.10 -34.38
CA ALA A 5 -35.43 28.79 -34.83
C ALA A 5 -33.91 28.67 -34.83
N ILE A 6 -33.20 29.72 -35.22
CA ILE A 6 -31.71 29.74 -35.15
C ILE A 6 -31.22 29.71 -33.72
N GLY A 7 -31.85 30.46 -32.81
CA GLY A 7 -31.54 30.44 -31.38
C GLY A 7 -31.78 29.07 -30.74
N ALA A 8 -32.90 28.40 -31.04
CA ALA A 8 -33.22 27.05 -30.57
C ALA A 8 -32.19 26.01 -31.05
N MET A 9 -31.80 26.06 -32.33
CA MET A 9 -30.76 25.18 -32.87
C MET A 9 -29.40 25.42 -32.21
N GLY A 10 -29.01 26.68 -31.96
CA GLY A 10 -27.80 27.04 -31.26
C GLY A 10 -27.77 26.47 -29.83
N SER A 11 -28.88 26.61 -29.11
CA SER A 11 -29.02 26.07 -27.76
C SER A 11 -28.93 24.53 -27.74
N LEU A 12 -29.55 23.85 -28.70
CA LEU A 12 -29.49 22.39 -28.81
C LEU A 12 -28.05 21.90 -29.09
N LEU A 13 -27.37 22.56 -30.06
CA LEU A 13 -25.98 22.24 -30.37
C LEU A 13 -25.04 22.50 -29.17
N GLY A 14 -25.26 23.60 -28.46
CA GLY A 14 -24.54 23.93 -27.24
C GLY A 14 -24.73 22.86 -26.15
N ALA A 15 -25.96 22.46 -25.90
CA ALA A 15 -26.27 21.40 -24.90
C ALA A 15 -25.65 20.05 -25.30
N LEU A 16 -25.69 19.68 -26.61
CA LEU A 16 -25.06 18.45 -27.09
C LEU A 16 -23.54 18.49 -26.93
N SER A 17 -22.91 19.62 -27.23
CA SER A 17 -21.45 19.80 -27.05
C SER A 17 -21.02 19.67 -25.60
N VAL A 18 -21.78 20.23 -24.65
CA VAL A 18 -21.53 20.07 -23.21
C VAL A 18 -21.66 18.62 -22.81
N LEU A 19 -22.71 17.92 -23.26
CA LEU A 19 -22.90 16.49 -22.94
C LEU A 19 -21.72 15.65 -23.45
N LEU A 20 -21.28 15.85 -24.69
CA LEU A 20 -20.13 15.14 -25.26
C LEU A 20 -18.84 15.41 -24.45
N THR A 21 -18.64 16.67 -24.04
CA THR A 21 -17.48 17.04 -23.19
C THR A 21 -17.53 16.35 -21.85
N LEU A 22 -18.69 16.26 -21.21
CA LEU A 22 -18.85 15.58 -19.92
C LEU A 22 -18.58 14.06 -20.05
N LEU A 23 -19.07 13.43 -21.11
CA LEU A 23 -18.79 12.02 -21.39
C LEU A 23 -17.29 11.77 -21.63
N TYR A 24 -16.65 12.64 -22.37
CA TYR A 24 -15.20 12.58 -22.59
C TYR A 24 -14.41 12.73 -21.27
N LEU A 25 -14.77 13.72 -20.44
CA LEU A 25 -14.14 13.91 -19.14
C LEU A 25 -14.36 12.71 -18.21
N ALA A 26 -15.57 12.14 -18.17
CA ALA A 26 -15.86 10.96 -17.38
C ALA A 26 -14.98 9.77 -17.81
N LYS A 27 -14.78 9.58 -19.13
CA LYS A 27 -13.87 8.56 -19.66
C LYS A 27 -12.42 8.84 -19.26
N GLN A 28 -11.94 10.08 -19.38
CA GLN A 28 -10.58 10.45 -18.97
C GLN A 28 -10.34 10.19 -17.46
N ILE A 29 -11.29 10.57 -16.60
CA ILE A 29 -11.18 10.31 -15.16
C ILE A 29 -11.03 8.82 -14.89
N LYS A 30 -11.83 7.98 -15.56
CA LYS A 30 -11.75 6.53 -15.41
C LYS A 30 -10.40 5.96 -15.86
N GLU A 31 -9.88 6.43 -17.00
CA GLU A 31 -8.58 6.00 -17.52
C GLU A 31 -7.43 6.45 -16.59
N ASN A 32 -7.47 7.70 -16.12
CA ASN A 32 -6.48 8.22 -15.18
C ASN A 32 -6.49 7.44 -13.84
N SER A 33 -7.67 7.11 -13.32
CA SER A 33 -7.79 6.29 -12.12
C SER A 33 -7.18 4.92 -12.30
N LYS A 34 -7.38 4.28 -13.46
CA LYS A 34 -6.75 3.00 -13.78
C LYS A 34 -5.22 3.09 -13.84
N LEU A 35 -4.70 4.14 -14.49
CA LEU A 35 -3.24 4.38 -14.57
C LEU A 35 -2.65 4.61 -13.17
N LEU A 36 -3.34 5.37 -12.33
CA LEU A 36 -2.92 5.60 -10.94
C LEU A 36 -2.85 4.27 -10.15
N THR A 37 -3.88 3.44 -10.24
CA THR A 37 -3.89 2.12 -9.57
C THR A 37 -2.73 1.25 -10.05
N THR A 38 -2.46 1.22 -11.35
CA THR A 38 -1.32 0.46 -11.91
C THR A 38 0.02 0.99 -11.40
N SER A 39 0.21 2.32 -11.37
CA SER A 39 1.43 2.96 -10.85
C SER A 39 1.63 2.67 -9.36
N VAL A 40 0.55 2.70 -8.57
CA VAL A 40 0.59 2.34 -7.15
C VAL A 40 1.03 0.90 -6.95
N TYR A 41 0.49 -0.03 -7.75
CA TYR A 41 0.87 -1.44 -7.70
C TYR A 41 2.34 -1.66 -8.06
N GLN A 42 2.83 -1.03 -9.14
CA GLN A 42 4.25 -1.08 -9.50
C GLN A 42 5.14 -0.56 -8.38
N THR A 43 4.80 0.60 -7.80
CA THR A 43 5.56 1.17 -6.67
C THR A 43 5.56 0.24 -5.45
N ALA A 44 4.49 -0.52 -5.23
CA ALA A 44 4.44 -1.52 -4.17
C ALA A 44 5.40 -2.69 -4.44
N VAL A 45 5.36 -3.23 -5.67
CA VAL A 45 6.27 -4.32 -6.10
C VAL A 45 7.72 -3.89 -6.00
N ASP A 46 8.05 -2.69 -6.48
CA ASP A 46 9.42 -2.15 -6.42
C ASP A 46 9.91 -2.00 -4.97
N GLY A 47 9.06 -1.53 -4.07
CA GLY A 47 9.41 -1.45 -2.65
C GLY A 47 9.67 -2.83 -2.00
N TYR A 48 8.94 -3.88 -2.41
CA TYR A 48 9.23 -5.24 -1.96
C TYR A 48 10.51 -5.81 -2.55
N ASN A 49 10.82 -5.53 -3.82
CA ASN A 49 12.08 -5.94 -4.44
C ASN A 49 13.28 -5.27 -3.77
N GLU A 50 13.16 -3.99 -3.41
CA GLU A 50 14.19 -3.27 -2.65
C GLU A 50 14.44 -3.91 -1.29
N MET A 51 13.37 -4.28 -0.56
CA MET A 51 13.51 -5.01 0.70
C MET A 51 14.14 -6.39 0.52
N ALA A 52 13.75 -7.14 -0.51
CA ALA A 52 14.36 -8.44 -0.81
C ALA A 52 15.86 -8.30 -1.04
N SER A 53 16.29 -7.25 -1.74
CA SER A 53 17.72 -6.94 -1.94
C SER A 53 18.42 -6.67 -0.61
N MET A 54 17.83 -5.87 0.28
CA MET A 54 18.38 -5.63 1.63
C MET A 54 18.55 -6.91 2.45
N PHE A 55 17.59 -7.84 2.35
CA PHE A 55 17.68 -9.14 3.02
C PHE A 55 18.75 -10.04 2.42
N LEU A 56 18.91 -10.04 1.10
CA LEU A 56 19.96 -10.80 0.42
C LEU A 56 21.36 -10.29 0.75
N GLU A 57 21.52 -8.97 0.92
CA GLU A 57 22.78 -8.36 1.33
C GLU A 57 23.12 -8.62 2.81
N ASN A 58 22.11 -8.89 3.65
CA ASN A 58 22.27 -9.09 5.07
C ASN A 58 21.51 -10.35 5.57
N PRO A 59 21.86 -11.55 5.09
CA PRO A 59 21.06 -12.76 5.34
C PRO A 59 21.01 -13.16 6.81
N GLU A 60 22.04 -12.88 7.60
CA GLU A 60 22.05 -13.17 9.04
C GLU A 60 21.08 -12.25 9.80
N LEU A 61 20.96 -10.98 9.40
CA LEU A 61 20.01 -10.06 10.01
C LEU A 61 18.57 -10.41 9.60
N ALA A 62 18.36 -10.79 8.34
CA ALA A 62 17.07 -11.28 7.90
C ALA A 62 16.62 -12.52 8.69
N ARG A 63 17.53 -13.46 8.92
CA ARG A 63 17.25 -14.64 9.75
C ARG A 63 16.89 -14.27 11.18
N ASN A 64 17.58 -13.31 11.79
CA ASN A 64 17.28 -12.83 13.15
C ASN A 64 15.89 -12.16 13.23
N LEU A 65 15.45 -11.47 12.18
CA LEU A 65 14.14 -10.87 12.10
C LEU A 65 13.03 -11.92 11.96
N LEU A 66 13.29 -13.00 11.22
CA LEU A 66 12.29 -13.99 10.84
C LEU A 66 12.25 -15.22 11.77
N MET A 67 13.26 -15.47 12.61
CA MET A 67 13.40 -16.74 13.34
C MET A 67 13.45 -16.60 14.87
N ASP A 68 13.01 -15.52 15.46
CA ASP A 68 12.99 -15.30 16.93
C ASP A 68 14.18 -15.96 17.70
N ARG A 69 15.36 -15.93 17.11
CA ARG A 69 16.60 -16.36 17.74
C ARG A 69 17.35 -15.10 18.17
N PRO A 70 17.37 -14.78 19.48
CA PRO A 70 18.17 -13.67 19.97
C PRO A 70 19.66 -14.08 19.87
N ALA A 71 20.25 -13.91 18.69
CA ALA A 71 21.68 -13.81 18.62
C ALA A 71 22.10 -12.58 19.43
N GLN A 72 23.21 -12.67 20.16
CA GLN A 72 23.82 -11.45 20.71
C GLN A 72 24.29 -10.61 19.53
N LEU A 73 23.40 -9.69 19.10
CA LEU A 73 23.72 -8.77 18.02
C LEU A 73 24.73 -7.73 18.51
N SER A 74 25.73 -7.43 17.70
CA SER A 74 26.53 -6.25 17.92
C SER A 74 25.65 -4.98 17.88
N GLU A 75 26.08 -3.89 18.49
CA GLU A 75 25.34 -2.62 18.42
C GLU A 75 25.08 -2.18 16.96
N VAL A 76 26.07 -2.41 16.08
CA VAL A 76 25.95 -2.10 14.65
C VAL A 76 24.89 -2.96 13.96
N ASP A 77 24.84 -4.26 14.27
CA ASP A 77 23.85 -5.16 13.68
C ASP A 77 22.46 -4.91 14.22
N ALA A 78 22.33 -4.57 15.50
CA ALA A 78 21.07 -4.15 16.09
C ALA A 78 20.55 -2.86 15.42
N TYR A 79 21.44 -1.89 15.14
CA TYR A 79 21.07 -0.68 14.42
C TYR A 79 20.62 -0.97 12.97
N LYS A 80 21.36 -1.82 12.24
CA LYS A 80 20.98 -2.25 10.88
C LYS A 80 19.62 -2.96 10.89
N LEU A 81 19.39 -3.84 11.85
CA LEU A 81 18.11 -4.56 11.98
C LEU A 81 16.94 -3.59 12.23
N ASN A 82 17.14 -2.57 13.07
CA ASN A 82 16.16 -1.49 13.27
C ASN A 82 15.84 -0.76 11.96
N LEU A 83 16.84 -0.45 11.14
CA LEU A 83 16.64 0.23 9.85
C LEU A 83 15.87 -0.67 8.87
N ILE A 84 16.24 -1.94 8.76
CA ILE A 84 15.56 -2.91 7.88
C ILE A 84 14.09 -3.05 8.29
N LEU A 85 13.81 -3.23 9.58
CA LEU A 85 12.44 -3.33 10.08
C LEU A 85 11.64 -2.04 9.83
N ARG A 86 12.27 -0.88 10.01
CA ARG A 86 11.65 0.42 9.72
C ARG A 86 11.28 0.56 8.25
N VAL A 87 12.17 0.20 7.33
CA VAL A 87 11.91 0.22 5.88
C VAL A 87 10.73 -0.70 5.54
N TYR A 88 10.73 -1.91 6.10
CA TYR A 88 9.65 -2.87 5.92
C TYR A 88 8.30 -2.32 6.38
N LEU A 89 8.24 -1.82 7.62
CA LEU A 89 6.99 -1.29 8.18
C LEU A 89 6.54 0.00 7.50
N ASN A 90 7.45 0.85 7.03
CA ASN A 90 7.09 2.02 6.24
C ASN A 90 6.44 1.63 4.90
N GLN A 91 6.89 0.56 4.27
CA GLN A 91 6.25 0.04 3.06
C GLN A 91 4.82 -0.47 3.37
N GLY A 92 4.65 -1.21 4.47
CA GLY A 92 3.33 -1.63 4.94
C GLY A 92 2.41 -0.44 5.25
N LEU A 93 2.94 0.58 5.96
CA LEU A 93 2.20 1.81 6.27
C LEU A 93 1.77 2.57 5.01
N LYS A 94 2.65 2.65 4.01
CA LYS A 94 2.33 3.27 2.70
C LYS A 94 1.14 2.57 2.04
N LEU A 95 1.16 1.23 1.98
CA LEU A 95 0.07 0.46 1.41
C LEU A 95 -1.23 0.61 2.21
N PHE A 96 -1.13 0.63 3.55
CA PHE A 96 -2.26 0.89 4.42
C PHE A 96 -2.92 2.25 4.12
N LYS A 97 -2.12 3.31 3.99
CA LYS A 97 -2.64 4.64 3.64
C LYS A 97 -3.29 4.69 2.26
N LEU A 98 -2.75 3.97 1.29
CA LEU A 98 -3.35 3.86 -0.04
C LEU A 98 -4.66 3.05 -0.01
N TYR A 99 -4.74 2.04 0.85
CA TYR A 99 -5.98 1.30 1.11
C TYR A 99 -7.04 2.19 1.77
N GLU A 100 -6.69 2.95 2.83
CA GLU A 100 -7.60 3.91 3.46
C GLU A 100 -8.12 4.96 2.48
N ALA A 101 -7.28 5.38 1.52
CA ALA A 101 -7.66 6.32 0.45
C ALA A 101 -8.51 5.68 -0.67
N GLY A 102 -8.80 4.37 -0.60
CA GLY A 102 -9.56 3.64 -1.62
C GLY A 102 -8.81 3.46 -2.94
N ILE A 103 -7.48 3.67 -2.96
CA ILE A 103 -6.63 3.54 -4.14
C ILE A 103 -6.10 2.12 -4.27
N PHE A 104 -5.74 1.47 -3.16
CA PHE A 104 -5.23 0.10 -3.13
C PHE A 104 -6.37 -0.89 -2.88
N PRO A 105 -6.52 -1.96 -3.71
CA PRO A 105 -7.61 -2.91 -3.58
C PRO A 105 -7.62 -3.61 -2.20
N LYS A 106 -8.82 -3.84 -1.66
CA LYS A 106 -8.98 -4.48 -0.35
C LYS A 106 -8.36 -5.89 -0.30
N GLU A 107 -8.55 -6.66 -1.35
CA GLU A 107 -8.04 -8.05 -1.43
C GLU A 107 -6.51 -8.07 -1.39
N ASP A 108 -5.86 -7.20 -2.16
CA ASP A 108 -4.40 -7.07 -2.16
C ASP A 108 -3.88 -6.56 -0.81
N TRP A 109 -4.61 -5.60 -0.18
CA TRP A 109 -4.27 -5.14 1.15
C TRP A 109 -4.33 -6.26 2.18
N LEU A 110 -5.37 -7.09 2.19
CA LEU A 110 -5.53 -8.17 3.16
C LEU A 110 -4.37 -9.18 3.11
N LEU A 111 -3.89 -9.51 1.91
CA LEU A 111 -2.71 -10.36 1.74
C LEU A 111 -1.46 -9.71 2.36
N ARG A 112 -1.23 -8.43 2.09
CA ARG A 112 -0.08 -7.70 2.64
C ARG A 112 -0.21 -7.45 4.14
N ALA A 113 -1.41 -7.19 4.62
CA ALA A 113 -1.71 -7.04 6.04
C ALA A 113 -1.34 -8.32 6.84
N ALA A 114 -1.64 -9.49 6.29
CA ALA A 114 -1.27 -10.77 6.89
C ALA A 114 0.25 -10.90 7.02
N GLU A 115 1.01 -10.59 5.97
CA GLU A 115 2.48 -10.62 5.98
C GLU A 115 3.05 -9.63 7.01
N VAL A 116 2.55 -8.39 7.03
CA VAL A 116 3.00 -7.35 7.98
C VAL A 116 2.69 -7.77 9.41
N LYS A 117 1.48 -8.27 9.69
CA LYS A 117 1.07 -8.78 11.00
C LYS A 117 1.97 -9.94 11.45
N GLN A 118 2.29 -10.85 10.54
CA GLN A 118 3.20 -11.95 10.82
C GLN A 118 4.59 -11.44 11.23
N VAL A 119 5.21 -10.54 10.47
CA VAL A 119 6.54 -9.98 10.76
C VAL A 119 6.55 -9.24 12.10
N ILE A 120 5.51 -8.44 12.40
CA ILE A 120 5.39 -7.75 13.69
C ILE A 120 5.36 -8.75 14.85
N ASN A 121 4.61 -9.85 14.71
CA ASN A 121 4.41 -10.83 15.77
C ASN A 121 5.51 -11.87 15.85
N GLN A 122 6.37 -12.01 14.84
CA GLN A 122 7.37 -13.04 14.73
C GLN A 122 8.40 -12.98 15.85
N THR A 123 8.88 -11.80 16.23
CA THR A 123 9.94 -11.64 17.24
C THR A 123 9.55 -10.67 18.35
N ALA A 124 10.14 -10.83 19.53
CA ALA A 124 10.01 -9.88 20.63
C ALA A 124 10.53 -8.50 20.21
N PHE A 125 11.63 -8.48 19.44
CA PHE A 125 12.23 -7.25 18.90
C PHE A 125 11.25 -6.48 18.01
N SER A 126 10.57 -7.14 17.06
CA SER A 126 9.60 -6.50 16.17
C SER A 126 8.42 -5.91 16.95
N ARG A 127 7.89 -6.63 17.92
CA ARG A 127 6.80 -6.14 18.79
C ARG A 127 7.20 -4.91 19.60
N GLU A 128 8.39 -4.94 20.21
CA GLU A 128 8.91 -3.82 20.98
C GLU A 128 9.19 -2.60 20.09
N PHE A 129 9.76 -2.83 18.91
CA PHE A 129 9.99 -1.76 17.92
C PHE A 129 8.70 -1.02 17.57
N VAL A 130 7.63 -1.74 17.25
CA VAL A 130 6.34 -1.13 16.89
C VAL A 130 5.74 -0.38 18.08
N LYS A 131 5.77 -0.97 19.29
CA LYS A 131 5.28 -0.33 20.51
C LYS A 131 5.96 1.01 20.80
N ASN A 132 7.25 1.11 20.49
CA ASN A 132 8.04 2.32 20.72
C ASN A 132 7.96 3.35 19.55
N ASN A 133 7.30 3.00 18.43
CA ASN A 133 7.19 3.86 17.25
C ASN A 133 5.72 4.15 16.90
N LEU A 134 5.17 5.19 17.52
CA LEU A 134 3.75 5.57 17.39
C LEU A 134 3.27 5.81 15.95
N ILE A 135 4.19 6.08 15.00
CA ILE A 135 3.85 6.26 13.58
C ILE A 135 3.11 5.05 12.99
N PHE A 136 3.33 3.84 13.54
CA PHE A 136 2.69 2.61 13.10
C PHE A 136 1.41 2.26 13.85
N SER A 137 1.05 3.03 14.90
CA SER A 137 -0.05 2.69 15.81
C SER A 137 -1.39 2.48 15.10
N GLN A 138 -1.75 3.37 14.18
CA GLN A 138 -3.01 3.28 13.44
C GLN A 138 -3.06 2.02 12.56
N MET A 139 -1.98 1.73 11.84
CA MET A 139 -1.87 0.51 11.03
C MET A 139 -1.94 -0.73 11.94
N CYS A 140 -1.24 -0.74 13.06
CA CYS A 140 -1.25 -1.89 13.99
C CYS A 140 -2.64 -2.13 14.60
N SER A 141 -3.34 -1.08 15.04
CA SER A 141 -4.73 -1.22 15.50
C SER A 141 -5.62 -1.84 14.43
N HIS A 142 -5.48 -1.38 13.18
CA HIS A 142 -6.22 -1.95 12.07
C HIS A 142 -5.86 -3.43 11.82
N LEU A 143 -4.57 -3.78 11.92
CA LEU A 143 -4.11 -5.17 11.77
C LEU A 143 -4.63 -6.07 12.89
N ASP A 144 -4.79 -5.57 14.12
CA ASP A 144 -5.32 -6.33 15.24
C ASP A 144 -6.81 -6.62 15.06
N ASP A 145 -7.57 -5.66 14.50
CA ASP A 145 -9.00 -5.82 14.19
C ASP A 145 -9.27 -6.77 13.02
N LEU A 146 -8.26 -7.05 12.17
CA LEU A 146 -8.40 -7.99 11.08
C LEU A 146 -8.33 -9.44 11.62
N GLU A 147 -9.42 -10.20 11.46
CA GLU A 147 -9.41 -11.66 11.54
C GLU A 147 -8.65 -12.23 10.33
N VAL A 148 -7.31 -12.19 10.39
CA VAL A 148 -6.46 -12.75 9.34
C VAL A 148 -6.27 -14.23 9.65
N GLU A 149 -6.85 -15.12 8.85
CA GLU A 149 -6.48 -16.54 8.90
C GLU A 149 -4.98 -16.67 8.62
N PRO A 150 -4.24 -17.44 9.42
CA PRO A 150 -2.81 -17.62 9.20
C PRO A 150 -2.56 -18.22 7.81
N ALA A 151 -1.56 -17.71 7.11
CA ALA A 151 -1.20 -18.10 5.74
C ALA A 151 -0.77 -19.56 5.55
N SER A 152 -0.95 -20.41 6.56
CA SER A 152 -0.53 -21.83 6.58
C SER A 152 -1.37 -22.79 5.73
N LYS A 153 -2.27 -22.31 4.87
CA LYS A 153 -3.11 -23.15 4.00
C LYS A 153 -2.70 -23.19 2.53
N PHE A 154 -1.52 -22.71 2.19
CA PHE A 154 -0.95 -22.91 0.85
C PHE A 154 0.17 -23.96 0.93
N GLU A 155 -0.22 -25.21 1.18
CA GLU A 155 0.57 -26.39 0.83
C GLU A 155 0.09 -26.95 -0.52
#